data_928cfb31ebce9a361db2dbd38896740e
#
_entry.id   928cfb31ebce9a361db2dbd38896740e
#
_cell.length_a   1.000
_cell.length_b   1.000
_cell.length_c   1.000
_cell.angle_alpha   90.00
_cell.angle_beta   90.00
_cell.angle_gamma   90.00
#
_symmetry.space_group_name_H-M   'P 1'
#
loop_
_entity.id
_entity.type
_entity.pdbx_description
1 polymer ?
#
loop_
_entity_poly.entity_id
_entity_poly.type
_entity_poly.pdbx_seq_one_letter_code
_entity_poly.pdbx_strand_id
1 'polypeptide(L)'
;MATKKYPTDEWKIIRFQRSENKKKKYDVILSNIETGERIKMSFGAIRNNGIPYDQFKDNTPLGLYTKYDHGDEKRLKNYYARHGRIDSRYWSPDLLSKLFLW
;
A
#
# COMPACT_ATOMS: atom_id res chain seq x y z
N MET A 1 -3.87 -21.42 -11.31
CA MET A 1 -3.32 -20.31 -12.09
C MET A 1 -2.20 -19.63 -11.32
N ALA A 2 -1.08 -19.39 -11.96
CA ALA A 2 0.01 -18.65 -11.33
C ALA A 2 -0.37 -17.18 -11.22
N THR A 3 -0.22 -16.59 -10.05
CA THR A 3 -0.41 -15.14 -9.86
C THR A 3 0.79 -14.40 -10.46
N LYS A 4 0.52 -13.40 -11.29
CA LYS A 4 1.58 -12.56 -11.85
C LYS A 4 2.26 -11.78 -10.74
N LYS A 5 3.58 -11.78 -10.74
CA LYS A 5 4.40 -11.03 -9.80
C LYS A 5 5.01 -9.81 -10.46
N TYR A 6 5.26 -8.77 -9.65
CA TYR A 6 5.79 -7.49 -10.12
C TYR A 6 7.09 -7.17 -9.37
N PRO A 7 8.25 -7.68 -9.85
CA PRO A 7 9.53 -7.44 -9.17
C PRO A 7 9.81 -5.94 -9.02
N THR A 8 10.31 -5.54 -7.86
CA THR A 8 10.56 -4.13 -7.56
C THR A 8 11.67 -3.52 -8.39
N ASP A 9 12.55 -4.35 -8.94
CA ASP A 9 13.63 -3.91 -9.84
C ASP A 9 13.19 -3.82 -11.32
N GLU A 10 11.99 -4.32 -11.65
CA GLU A 10 11.43 -4.30 -13.01
C GLU A 10 10.25 -3.34 -13.15
N TRP A 11 9.62 -2.98 -12.05
CA TRP A 11 8.44 -2.11 -12.02
C TRP A 11 8.68 -0.96 -11.06
N LYS A 12 8.22 0.24 -11.41
CA LYS A 12 8.34 1.42 -10.54
C LYS A 12 6.98 2.07 -10.32
N ILE A 13 6.82 2.70 -9.16
CA ILE A 13 5.64 3.51 -8.87
C ILE A 13 5.79 4.83 -9.63
N ILE A 14 4.79 5.18 -10.46
CA ILE A 14 4.78 6.44 -11.18
C ILE A 14 3.69 7.38 -10.69
N ARG A 15 2.70 6.87 -9.92
CA ARG A 15 1.56 7.69 -9.50
C ARG A 15 0.87 7.08 -8.30
N PHE A 16 0.41 7.94 -7.38
CA PHE A 16 -0.54 7.61 -6.32
C PHE A 16 -1.86 8.30 -6.64
N GLN A 17 -2.97 7.65 -6.34
CA GLN A 17 -4.30 8.23 -6.46
C GLN A 17 -5.23 7.65 -5.39
N ARG A 18 -6.33 8.35 -5.10
CA ARG A 18 -7.38 7.77 -4.26
C ARG A 18 -7.90 6.52 -4.96
N SER A 19 -8.09 5.43 -4.21
CA SER A 19 -8.56 4.18 -4.82
C SER A 19 -9.97 4.33 -5.39
N GLU A 20 -10.17 3.76 -6.57
CA GLU A 20 -11.50 3.60 -7.15
C GLU A 20 -12.29 2.51 -6.41
N ASN A 21 -11.59 1.61 -5.70
CA ASN A 21 -12.21 0.60 -4.87
C ASN A 21 -12.54 1.20 -3.50
N LYS A 22 -13.82 1.28 -3.15
CA LYS A 22 -14.30 1.86 -1.89
C LYS A 22 -13.79 1.15 -0.64
N LYS A 23 -13.25 -0.06 -0.77
CA LYS A 23 -12.68 -0.84 0.33
C LYS A 23 -11.17 -0.65 0.48
N LYS A 24 -10.56 0.18 -0.35
CA LYS A 24 -9.13 0.48 -0.33
C LYS A 24 -8.89 1.97 -0.27
N LYS A 25 -7.76 2.35 0.35
CA LYS A 25 -7.40 3.77 0.52
C LYS A 25 -6.80 4.36 -0.74
N TYR A 26 -5.83 3.66 -1.31
CA TYR A 26 -5.03 4.16 -2.43
C TYR A 26 -4.88 3.13 -3.53
N ASP A 27 -4.72 3.66 -4.74
CA ASP A 27 -4.18 2.90 -5.87
C ASP A 27 -2.83 3.51 -6.23
N VAL A 28 -1.86 2.66 -6.55
CA VAL A 28 -0.63 3.07 -7.21
C VAL A 28 -0.66 2.59 -8.64
N ILE A 29 -0.09 3.37 -9.53
CA ILE A 29 0.17 2.94 -10.89
C ILE A 29 1.64 2.52 -10.96
N LEU A 30 1.86 1.25 -11.32
CA LEU A 30 3.19 0.70 -11.54
C LEU A 30 3.45 0.68 -13.04
N SER A 31 4.67 1.03 -13.44
CA SER A 31 5.08 0.96 -14.84
C SER A 31 6.28 0.03 -14.98
N ASN A 32 6.23 -0.86 -15.96
CA ASN A 32 7.38 -1.70 -16.29
C ASN A 32 8.48 -0.82 -16.88
N ILE A 33 9.67 -0.92 -16.32
CA ILE A 33 10.80 -0.06 -16.67
C ILE A 33 11.22 -0.26 -18.13
N GLU A 34 11.13 -1.50 -18.66
CA GLU A 34 11.54 -1.83 -20.02
C GLU A 34 10.42 -1.60 -21.04
N THR A 35 9.20 -2.06 -20.75
CA THR A 35 8.11 -2.10 -21.73
C THR A 35 7.18 -0.90 -21.64
N GLY A 36 7.18 -0.18 -20.50
CA GLY A 36 6.22 0.88 -20.25
C GLY A 36 4.81 0.39 -19.94
N GLU A 37 4.61 -0.91 -19.86
CA GLU A 37 3.31 -1.47 -19.44
C GLU A 37 2.92 -0.90 -18.08
N ARG A 38 1.64 -0.59 -17.89
CA ARG A 38 1.14 -0.04 -16.63
C ARG A 38 0.08 -0.93 -16.02
N ILE A 39 0.13 -1.06 -14.69
CA ILE A 39 -0.89 -1.75 -13.91
C ILE A 39 -1.27 -0.89 -12.72
N LYS A 40 -2.45 -1.16 -12.18
CA LYS A 40 -2.96 -0.52 -10.97
C LYS A 40 -2.99 -1.53 -9.84
N MET A 41 -2.49 -1.12 -8.67
CA MET A 41 -2.48 -1.95 -7.47
C MET A 41 -3.06 -1.16 -6.31
N SER A 42 -4.06 -1.73 -5.63
CA SER A 42 -4.75 -1.06 -4.53
C SER A 42 -4.19 -1.52 -3.18
N PHE A 43 -4.13 -0.62 -2.21
CA PHE A 43 -3.67 -0.95 -0.86
C PHE A 43 -4.33 -0.07 0.20
N GLY A 44 -4.19 -0.48 1.46
CA GLY A 44 -4.80 0.20 2.59
C GLY A 44 -6.26 -0.20 2.76
N ALA A 45 -6.66 -0.65 3.96
CA ALA A 45 -7.97 -1.20 4.18
C ALA A 45 -8.98 -0.15 4.66
N ILE A 46 -10.21 -0.26 4.15
CA ILE A 46 -11.37 0.49 4.62
C ILE A 46 -12.42 -0.53 5.07
N ARG A 47 -13.02 -0.28 6.24
CA ARG A 47 -14.04 -1.18 6.80
C ARG A 47 -15.28 -1.22 5.92
N ASN A 48 -16.09 -2.27 6.09
CA ASN A 48 -17.35 -2.42 5.34
C ASN A 48 -18.31 -1.24 5.52
N ASN A 49 -18.25 -0.54 6.66
CA ASN A 49 -19.08 0.65 6.91
C ASN A 49 -18.50 1.93 6.28
N GLY A 50 -17.42 1.82 5.52
CA GLY A 50 -16.79 2.96 4.85
C GLY A 50 -15.81 3.76 5.70
N ILE A 51 -15.59 3.36 6.97
CA ILE A 51 -14.63 4.05 7.85
C ILE A 51 -13.24 3.42 7.65
N PRO A 52 -12.23 4.21 7.28
CA PRO A 52 -10.86 3.68 7.11
C PRO A 52 -10.31 3.11 8.42
N TYR A 53 -9.52 2.05 8.32
CA TYR A 53 -8.75 1.56 9.45
C TYR A 53 -7.66 2.55 9.82
N ASP A 54 -7.38 2.68 11.12
CA ASP A 54 -6.24 3.46 11.59
C ASP A 54 -4.93 2.88 11.08
N GLN A 55 -3.94 3.72 10.94
CA GLN A 55 -2.60 3.37 10.47
C GLN A 55 -1.56 4.08 11.32
N PHE A 56 -0.28 3.69 11.19
CA PHE A 56 0.77 4.37 11.93
C PHE A 56 0.95 5.81 11.42
N LYS A 57 1.18 5.95 10.12
CA LYS A 57 1.31 7.27 9.49
C LYS A 57 1.08 7.17 7.99
N ASP A 58 0.31 8.09 7.43
CA ASP A 58 0.15 8.19 5.97
C ASP A 58 1.36 8.93 5.39
N ASN A 59 2.29 8.17 4.83
CA ASN A 59 3.50 8.68 4.17
C ASN A 59 3.36 8.76 2.64
N THR A 60 2.12 8.64 2.12
CA THR A 60 1.91 8.80 0.69
C THR A 60 2.05 10.28 0.29
N PRO A 61 2.35 10.56 -1.00
CA PRO A 61 2.42 11.95 -1.47
C PRO A 61 1.10 12.71 -1.35
N LEU A 62 -0.04 12.01 -1.26
CA LEU A 62 -1.37 12.62 -1.23
C LEU A 62 -1.84 12.96 0.18
N GLY A 63 -1.45 12.18 1.18
CA GLY A 63 -1.82 12.42 2.58
C GLY A 63 -3.33 12.47 2.85
N LEU A 64 -4.13 11.72 2.10
CA LEU A 64 -5.60 11.81 2.18
C LEU A 64 -6.18 11.22 3.47
N TYR A 65 -5.43 10.38 4.16
CA TYR A 65 -5.91 9.65 5.34
C TYR A 65 -5.12 9.96 6.61
N THR A 66 -4.43 11.09 6.66
CA THR A 66 -3.64 11.50 7.84
C THR A 66 -4.49 11.60 9.11
N LYS A 67 -5.77 11.88 8.98
CA LYS A 67 -6.73 11.90 10.09
C LYS A 67 -6.74 10.58 10.88
N TYR A 68 -6.37 9.48 10.25
CA TYR A 68 -6.37 8.14 10.85
C TYR A 68 -4.99 7.71 11.33
N ASP A 69 -4.01 8.60 11.34
CA ASP A 69 -2.67 8.32 11.86
C ASP A 69 -2.71 8.27 13.39
N HIS A 70 -2.23 7.18 13.97
CA HIS A 70 -2.16 7.09 15.44
C HIS A 70 -0.76 7.33 15.98
N GLY A 71 0.31 7.08 15.18
CA GLY A 71 1.69 7.26 15.60
C GLY A 71 2.12 6.41 16.80
N ASP A 72 1.39 5.34 17.10
CA ASP A 72 1.61 4.51 18.28
C ASP A 72 2.61 3.39 17.95
N GLU A 73 3.81 3.47 18.53
CA GLU A 73 4.89 2.53 18.26
C GLU A 73 4.55 1.11 18.74
N LYS A 74 3.76 0.96 19.79
CA LYS A 74 3.34 -0.36 20.27
C LYS A 74 2.42 -1.02 19.25
N ARG A 75 1.48 -0.26 18.68
CA ARG A 75 0.60 -0.75 17.63
C ARG A 75 1.39 -1.08 16.37
N LEU A 76 2.44 -0.29 16.06
CA LEU A 76 3.33 -0.57 14.95
C LEU A 76 4.05 -1.92 15.13
N LYS A 77 4.60 -2.18 16.32
CA LYS A 77 5.23 -3.46 16.64
C LYS A 77 4.26 -4.62 16.50
N ASN A 78 3.04 -4.45 17.01
CA ASN A 78 1.99 -5.47 16.91
C ASN A 78 1.62 -5.74 15.46
N TYR A 79 1.56 -4.71 14.63
CA TYR A 79 1.30 -4.87 13.19
C TYR A 79 2.36 -5.76 12.55
N TYR A 80 3.66 -5.46 12.75
CA TYR A 80 4.74 -6.25 12.16
C TYR A 80 4.84 -7.65 12.75
N ALA A 81 4.45 -7.84 14.01
CA ALA A 81 4.39 -9.16 14.62
C ALA A 81 3.35 -10.05 13.91
N ARG A 82 2.23 -9.48 13.46
CA ARG A 82 1.17 -10.21 12.74
C ARG A 82 1.46 -10.38 11.25
N HIS A 83 2.02 -9.35 10.63
CA HIS A 83 2.18 -9.30 9.16
C HIS A 83 3.59 -9.69 8.68
N GLY A 84 4.54 -9.89 9.61
CA GLY A 84 5.90 -10.25 9.25
C GLY A 84 6.74 -9.06 8.80
N ARG A 85 7.95 -9.38 8.33
CA ARG A 85 8.92 -8.38 7.89
C ARG A 85 8.55 -7.77 6.54
N ILE A 86 9.17 -6.63 6.22
CA ILE A 86 9.10 -6.05 4.88
C ILE A 86 9.78 -6.98 3.90
N ASP A 87 9.05 -7.42 2.86
CA ASP A 87 9.60 -8.17 1.74
C ASP A 87 9.54 -7.27 0.50
N SER A 88 10.70 -6.70 0.14
CA SER A 88 10.79 -5.72 -0.93
C SER A 88 11.09 -6.31 -2.31
N ARG A 89 11.02 -7.64 -2.46
CA ARG A 89 11.32 -8.31 -3.74
C ARG A 89 10.26 -8.04 -4.81
N TYR A 90 9.00 -7.98 -4.40
CA TYR A 90 7.86 -7.83 -5.31
C TYR A 90 6.90 -6.78 -4.78
N TRP A 91 6.36 -5.96 -5.66
CA TRP A 91 5.28 -5.06 -5.30
C TRP A 91 4.01 -5.86 -4.95
N SER A 92 3.39 -5.53 -3.84
CA SER A 92 2.17 -6.15 -3.35
C SER A 92 1.42 -5.15 -2.48
N PRO A 93 0.11 -5.35 -2.26
CA PRO A 93 -0.62 -4.52 -1.30
C PRO A 93 0.01 -4.53 0.10
N ASP A 94 0.55 -5.67 0.53
CA ASP A 94 1.24 -5.80 1.81
C ASP A 94 2.49 -4.92 1.87
N LEU A 95 3.34 -4.98 0.84
CA LEU A 95 4.54 -4.14 0.78
C LEU A 95 4.18 -2.66 0.75
N LEU A 96 3.20 -2.28 -0.06
CA LEU A 96 2.77 -0.89 -0.15
C LEU A 96 2.24 -0.37 1.19
N SER A 97 1.44 -1.17 1.88
CA SER A 97 0.94 -0.81 3.21
C SER A 97 2.07 -0.64 4.22
N LYS A 98 3.07 -1.51 4.19
CA LYS A 98 4.23 -1.42 5.09
C LYS A 98 5.11 -0.21 4.80
N LEU A 99 5.31 0.12 3.52
CA LEU A 99 6.16 1.25 3.13
C LEU A 99 5.49 2.60 3.38
N PHE A 100 4.18 2.70 3.20
CA PHE A 100 3.50 3.99 3.18
C PHE A 100 2.52 4.24 4.32
N LEU A 101 2.07 3.21 5.04
CA LEU A 101 1.11 3.35 6.13
C LEU A 101 1.63 2.84 7.47
N TRP A 102 2.55 1.93 7.46
CA TRP A 102 3.13 1.30 8.64
C TRP A 102 4.66 1.28 8.56
#